data_06b28bc37701492ec3b4814b4043295c
#
_entry.id   06b28bc37701492ec3b4814b4043295c
#
_cell.length_a   1.000
_cell.length_b   1.000
_cell.length_c   1.000
_cell.angle_alpha   90.00
_cell.angle_beta   90.00
_cell.angle_gamma   90.00
#
_symmetry.space_group_name_H-M   'P 1'
#
loop_
_entity.id
_entity.type
_entity.pdbx_description
1 polymer ?
#
loop_
_entity_poly.entity_id
_entity_poly.type
_entity_poly.pdbx_seq_one_letter_code
_entity_poly.pdbx_strand_id
1 'polypeptide(L)'
;RELARDLIGQELGRYNEEQLLAARAPLDLPAEDALAEAVHDALFRLGRLQPLLDDEQLENIDVNGPDEVWLEYADGTVVAGPPIADSNEELVELIRSIGAYAGHAARRFDAGYPMLDLKLPDGHRLAAIMEVSTRPAMSIRRHRFQRVFLAHPHEDNLLDMGVVDYGLAEFLAACVRARKNIVISGETGAGKTTMLRALANAMHPAERLITIENALELGLHEHKDLHRNVIALEARQANVEGEGEIAMATLVQRTLRHNPYRVIVGEVLGDEVVSMLEAMSQGNAGSLCTIHSSSPAFTFRRMAMYAAKSAMRLEPWVTYQMIEGAIDFVVFIHQHIDRGADGARRRVRHVASVLEVLEADGRIVATNEVFQPGPDGRAVPYTPPRCLGDLELEGYDPSLFHNPNGWWAP
;
A
#
# COMPACT_ATOMS: atom_id res chain seq x y z
N ARG A 1 -32.68 -3.94 -2.23
CA ARG A 1 -31.96 -4.66 -1.16
C ARG A 1 -32.86 -4.90 0.06
N GLU A 2 -33.58 -3.89 0.59
CA GLU A 2 -34.56 -4.08 1.68
C GLU A 2 -35.63 -5.12 1.33
N LEU A 3 -36.27 -4.98 0.16
CA LEU A 3 -37.28 -5.94 -0.31
C LEU A 3 -36.75 -7.37 -0.38
N ALA A 4 -35.48 -7.55 -0.74
CA ALA A 4 -34.87 -8.88 -0.81
C ALA A 4 -34.68 -9.48 0.60
N ARG A 5 -34.24 -8.68 1.57
CA ARG A 5 -34.13 -9.12 2.97
C ARG A 5 -35.50 -9.50 3.54
N ASP A 6 -36.54 -8.72 3.25
CA ASP A 6 -37.90 -9.03 3.66
C ASP A 6 -38.39 -10.37 3.08
N LEU A 7 -38.12 -10.61 1.78
CA LEU A 7 -38.49 -11.88 1.15
C LEU A 7 -37.71 -13.08 1.72
N ILE A 8 -36.41 -12.92 1.97
CA ILE A 8 -35.59 -13.96 2.62
C ILE A 8 -36.17 -14.27 4.01
N GLY A 9 -36.49 -13.25 4.81
CA GLY A 9 -37.08 -13.45 6.13
C GLY A 9 -38.44 -14.16 6.08
N GLN A 10 -39.31 -13.84 5.11
CA GLN A 10 -40.58 -14.53 4.91
C GLN A 10 -40.40 -16.00 4.54
N GLU A 11 -39.43 -16.33 3.65
CA GLU A 11 -39.16 -17.71 3.28
C GLU A 11 -38.57 -18.52 4.42
N LEU A 12 -37.69 -17.93 5.26
CA LEU A 12 -37.16 -18.56 6.46
C LEU A 12 -38.25 -18.80 7.53
N GLY A 13 -39.14 -17.84 7.71
CA GLY A 13 -40.32 -18.02 8.58
C GLY A 13 -41.18 -19.20 8.13
N ARG A 14 -41.46 -19.28 6.81
CA ARG A 14 -42.19 -20.40 6.23
C ARG A 14 -41.44 -21.75 6.43
N TYR A 15 -40.13 -21.77 6.19
CA TYR A 15 -39.30 -22.95 6.46
C TYR A 15 -39.41 -23.41 7.92
N ASN A 16 -39.33 -22.48 8.87
CA ASN A 16 -39.44 -22.80 10.30
C ASN A 16 -40.82 -23.34 10.67
N GLU A 17 -41.91 -22.82 10.09
CA GLU A 17 -43.26 -23.38 10.24
C GLU A 17 -43.36 -24.83 9.71
N GLU A 18 -42.80 -25.10 8.54
CA GLU A 18 -42.74 -26.41 7.94
C GLU A 18 -41.95 -27.42 8.81
N GLN A 19 -40.82 -26.99 9.40
CA GLN A 19 -40.06 -27.85 10.35
C GLN A 19 -40.91 -28.19 11.59
N LEU A 20 -41.61 -27.22 12.15
CA LEU A 20 -42.50 -27.47 13.32
C LEU A 20 -43.64 -28.41 12.95
N LEU A 21 -44.26 -28.26 11.80
CA LEU A 21 -45.32 -29.14 11.31
C LEU A 21 -44.81 -30.58 11.08
N ALA A 22 -43.54 -30.71 10.68
CA ALA A 22 -42.88 -32.01 10.51
C ALA A 22 -42.31 -32.60 11.80
N ALA A 23 -42.61 -32.01 12.97
CA ALA A 23 -42.05 -32.33 14.28
C ALA A 23 -40.49 -32.32 14.32
N ARG A 24 -39.89 -31.42 13.57
CA ARG A 24 -38.45 -31.16 13.57
C ARG A 24 -38.16 -29.86 14.32
N ALA A 25 -36.93 -29.69 14.81
CA ALA A 25 -36.49 -28.46 15.45
C ALA A 25 -36.41 -27.34 14.40
N PRO A 26 -37.06 -26.18 14.61
CA PRO A 26 -36.86 -24.99 13.77
C PRO A 26 -35.45 -24.43 14.00
N LEU A 27 -35.02 -23.54 13.11
CA LEU A 27 -33.83 -22.72 13.34
C LEU A 27 -34.06 -21.82 14.56
N ASP A 28 -33.05 -21.71 15.42
CA ASP A 28 -33.06 -20.66 16.44
C ASP A 28 -32.78 -19.28 15.78
N LEU A 29 -33.09 -18.20 16.49
CA LEU A 29 -32.92 -16.84 15.95
C LEU A 29 -31.50 -16.58 15.44
N PRO A 30 -30.39 -16.93 16.13
CA PRO A 30 -29.04 -16.75 15.61
C PRO A 30 -28.78 -17.53 14.31
N ALA A 31 -29.29 -18.76 14.18
CA ALA A 31 -29.14 -19.58 12.97
C ALA A 31 -29.99 -19.03 11.81
N GLU A 32 -31.18 -18.51 12.11
CA GLU A 32 -32.07 -17.84 11.12
C GLU A 32 -31.40 -16.58 10.58
N ASP A 33 -30.88 -15.71 11.45
CA ASP A 33 -30.16 -14.49 11.06
C ASP A 33 -28.91 -14.82 10.23
N ALA A 34 -28.11 -15.81 10.67
CA ALA A 34 -26.92 -16.23 9.94
C ALA A 34 -27.24 -16.80 8.55
N LEU A 35 -28.33 -17.59 8.44
CA LEU A 35 -28.78 -18.11 7.15
C LEU A 35 -29.35 -17.02 6.25
N ALA A 36 -30.09 -16.06 6.81
CA ALA A 36 -30.59 -14.91 6.07
C ALA A 36 -29.45 -14.10 5.45
N GLU A 37 -28.42 -13.81 6.23
CA GLU A 37 -27.25 -13.07 5.73
C GLU A 37 -26.46 -13.89 4.69
N ALA A 38 -26.28 -15.20 4.91
CA ALA A 38 -25.60 -16.07 3.96
C ALA A 38 -26.33 -16.14 2.60
N VAL A 39 -27.67 -16.23 2.62
CA VAL A 39 -28.49 -16.20 1.40
C VAL A 39 -28.42 -14.83 0.73
N HIS A 40 -28.49 -13.75 1.49
CA HIS A 40 -28.33 -12.40 0.97
C HIS A 40 -26.96 -12.21 0.31
N ASP A 41 -25.89 -12.67 0.96
CA ASP A 41 -24.54 -12.56 0.44
C ASP A 41 -24.35 -13.41 -0.83
N ALA A 42 -24.94 -14.60 -0.89
CA ALA A 42 -24.91 -15.44 -2.08
C ALA A 42 -25.63 -14.82 -3.30
N LEU A 43 -26.73 -14.09 -3.05
CA LEU A 43 -27.55 -13.53 -4.13
C LEU A 43 -27.10 -12.12 -4.58
N PHE A 44 -26.56 -11.30 -3.67
CA PHE A 44 -26.37 -9.87 -3.90
C PHE A 44 -24.94 -9.36 -3.61
N ARG A 45 -24.07 -10.22 -3.07
CA ARG A 45 -22.69 -9.91 -2.69
C ARG A 45 -21.74 -11.02 -3.21
N LEU A 46 -20.73 -11.39 -2.45
CA LEU A 46 -19.68 -12.34 -2.82
C LEU A 46 -19.79 -13.69 -2.10
N GLY A 47 -21.00 -14.09 -1.70
CA GLY A 47 -21.28 -15.37 -1.08
C GLY A 47 -20.43 -15.62 0.17
N ARG A 48 -19.85 -16.82 0.28
CA ARG A 48 -19.01 -17.24 1.43
C ARG A 48 -17.73 -16.40 1.61
N LEU A 49 -17.33 -15.66 0.59
CA LEU A 49 -16.18 -14.74 0.68
C LEU A 49 -16.52 -13.44 1.41
N GLN A 50 -17.79 -13.04 1.41
CA GLN A 50 -18.20 -11.74 1.94
C GLN A 50 -17.88 -11.53 3.43
N PRO A 51 -18.15 -12.48 4.34
CA PRO A 51 -17.78 -12.32 5.75
C PRO A 51 -16.28 -12.13 5.97
N LEU A 52 -15.43 -12.75 5.12
CA LEU A 52 -13.97 -12.56 5.18
C LEU A 52 -13.56 -11.17 4.70
N LEU A 53 -14.27 -10.62 3.73
CA LEU A 53 -14.04 -9.24 3.26
C LEU A 53 -14.58 -8.19 4.25
N ASP A 54 -15.58 -8.52 5.04
CA ASP A 54 -16.14 -7.62 6.06
C ASP A 54 -15.28 -7.61 7.35
N ASP A 55 -14.40 -8.61 7.59
CA ASP A 55 -13.50 -8.64 8.74
C ASP A 55 -12.35 -7.65 8.57
N GLU A 56 -12.43 -6.51 9.26
CA GLU A 56 -11.45 -5.43 9.20
C GLU A 56 -10.04 -5.80 9.70
N GLN A 57 -9.87 -6.90 10.42
CA GLN A 57 -8.57 -7.35 10.92
C GLN A 57 -7.78 -8.14 9.88
N LEU A 58 -8.44 -8.69 8.84
CA LEU A 58 -7.78 -9.44 7.78
C LEU A 58 -6.99 -8.52 6.84
N GLU A 59 -5.75 -8.89 6.54
CA GLU A 59 -4.86 -8.23 5.58
C GLU A 59 -4.83 -8.97 4.23
N ASN A 60 -4.67 -10.30 4.26
CA ASN A 60 -4.67 -11.14 3.07
C ASN A 60 -5.57 -12.35 3.23
N ILE A 61 -6.21 -12.76 2.12
CA ILE A 61 -7.00 -13.98 2.00
C ILE A 61 -6.38 -14.78 0.85
N ASP A 62 -5.73 -15.89 1.16
CA ASP A 62 -5.10 -16.77 0.17
C ASP A 62 -5.90 -18.05 0.02
N VAL A 63 -6.32 -18.34 -1.21
CA VAL A 63 -7.17 -19.47 -1.58
C VAL A 63 -6.40 -20.37 -2.54
N ASN A 64 -6.02 -21.56 -2.10
CA ASN A 64 -5.29 -22.58 -2.86
C ASN A 64 -6.20 -23.70 -3.39
N GLY A 65 -7.47 -23.41 -3.50
CA GLY A 65 -8.55 -24.31 -3.87
C GLY A 65 -9.81 -23.99 -3.05
N PRO A 66 -10.96 -24.58 -3.35
CA PRO A 66 -12.24 -24.24 -2.74
C PRO A 66 -12.28 -24.43 -1.22
N ASP A 67 -11.51 -25.38 -0.68
CA ASP A 67 -11.45 -25.84 0.70
C ASP A 67 -10.14 -25.51 1.43
N GLU A 68 -9.17 -24.93 0.75
CA GLU A 68 -7.88 -24.56 1.32
C GLU A 68 -7.71 -23.04 1.31
N VAL A 69 -8.13 -22.42 2.42
CA VAL A 69 -8.13 -20.96 2.61
C VAL A 69 -7.20 -20.63 3.76
N TRP A 70 -6.36 -19.62 3.57
CA TRP A 70 -5.46 -19.06 4.56
C TRP A 70 -5.77 -17.59 4.78
N LEU A 71 -5.83 -17.17 6.03
CA LEU A 71 -6.18 -15.84 6.46
C LEU A 71 -4.98 -15.24 7.19
N GLU A 72 -4.43 -14.15 6.66
CA GLU A 72 -3.38 -13.38 7.33
C GLU A 72 -3.96 -12.11 7.92
N TYR A 73 -3.79 -11.95 9.22
CA TYR A 73 -4.23 -10.79 9.97
C TYR A 73 -3.15 -9.69 10.02
N ALA A 74 -3.55 -8.46 10.35
CA ALA A 74 -2.67 -7.29 10.39
C ALA A 74 -1.49 -7.43 11.39
N ASP A 75 -1.65 -8.23 12.45
CA ASP A 75 -0.60 -8.55 13.41
C ASP A 75 0.42 -9.60 12.89
N GLY A 76 0.17 -10.16 11.68
CA GLY A 76 0.97 -11.20 11.06
C GLY A 76 0.57 -12.63 11.47
N THR A 77 -0.52 -12.79 12.23
CA THR A 77 -1.09 -14.11 12.54
C THR A 77 -1.66 -14.74 11.27
N VAL A 78 -1.33 -16.00 11.01
CA VAL A 78 -1.86 -16.76 9.86
C VAL A 78 -2.63 -17.96 10.38
N VAL A 79 -3.89 -18.09 9.95
CA VAL A 79 -4.79 -19.21 10.34
C VAL A 79 -5.50 -19.81 9.13
N ALA A 80 -5.96 -21.04 9.26
CA ALA A 80 -6.84 -21.65 8.27
C ALA A 80 -8.23 -21.01 8.32
N GLY A 81 -8.76 -20.66 7.14
CA GLY A 81 -10.10 -20.13 6.95
C GLY A 81 -11.13 -21.20 6.60
N PRO A 82 -12.43 -20.83 6.57
CA PRO A 82 -13.48 -21.73 6.13
C PRO A 82 -13.43 -21.94 4.61
N PRO A 83 -13.96 -23.07 4.09
CA PRO A 83 -14.16 -23.29 2.67
C PRO A 83 -15.03 -22.20 2.05
N ILE A 84 -14.64 -21.69 0.87
CA ILE A 84 -15.37 -20.63 0.16
C ILE A 84 -16.17 -21.16 -1.05
N ALA A 85 -15.92 -22.38 -1.48
CA ALA A 85 -16.63 -23.06 -2.54
C ALA A 85 -16.66 -24.57 -2.26
N ASP A 86 -17.56 -25.31 -2.91
CA ASP A 86 -17.69 -26.77 -2.74
C ASP A 86 -16.91 -27.54 -3.81
N SER A 87 -16.50 -26.88 -4.91
CA SER A 87 -15.71 -27.48 -5.99
C SER A 87 -14.81 -26.46 -6.69
N ASN A 88 -13.84 -26.96 -7.48
CA ASN A 88 -12.99 -26.12 -8.32
C ASN A 88 -13.80 -25.30 -9.33
N GLU A 89 -14.86 -25.90 -9.89
CA GLU A 89 -15.75 -25.26 -10.85
C GLU A 89 -16.50 -24.10 -10.19
N GLU A 90 -17.03 -24.32 -8.98
CA GLU A 90 -17.69 -23.26 -8.21
C GLU A 90 -16.74 -22.11 -7.86
N LEU A 91 -15.49 -22.43 -7.47
CA LEU A 91 -14.47 -21.40 -7.22
C LEU A 91 -14.19 -20.58 -8.48
N VAL A 92 -14.07 -21.20 -9.66
CA VAL A 92 -13.88 -20.50 -10.93
C VAL A 92 -15.08 -19.60 -11.24
N GLU A 93 -16.31 -20.07 -11.05
CA GLU A 93 -17.52 -19.26 -11.25
C GLU A 93 -17.62 -18.10 -10.25
N LEU A 94 -17.21 -18.31 -8.99
CA LEU A 94 -17.10 -17.23 -8.01
C LEU A 94 -16.13 -16.15 -8.48
N ILE A 95 -14.92 -16.53 -8.95
CA ILE A 95 -13.93 -15.58 -9.46
C ILE A 95 -14.46 -14.82 -10.70
N ARG A 96 -15.15 -15.50 -11.61
CA ARG A 96 -15.80 -14.85 -12.77
C ARG A 96 -16.87 -13.86 -12.34
N SER A 97 -17.68 -14.24 -11.36
CA SER A 97 -18.74 -13.39 -10.82
C SER A 97 -18.18 -12.13 -10.18
N ILE A 98 -17.07 -12.26 -9.44
CA ILE A 98 -16.32 -11.12 -8.86
C ILE A 98 -15.83 -10.20 -9.97
N GLY A 99 -15.26 -10.75 -11.05
CA GLY A 99 -14.80 -9.99 -12.22
C GLY A 99 -15.92 -9.20 -12.89
N ALA A 100 -17.08 -9.81 -13.07
CA ALA A 100 -18.26 -9.15 -13.63
C ALA A 100 -18.80 -8.05 -12.69
N TYR A 101 -18.81 -8.28 -11.39
CA TYR A 101 -19.27 -7.31 -10.37
C TYR A 101 -18.34 -6.09 -10.27
N ALA A 102 -17.02 -6.27 -10.44
CA ALA A 102 -16.05 -5.19 -10.36
C ALA A 102 -16.18 -4.13 -11.47
N GLY A 103 -17.09 -4.31 -12.44
CA GLY A 103 -17.48 -3.27 -13.41
C GLY A 103 -16.40 -2.84 -14.41
N HIS A 104 -15.23 -3.46 -14.37
CA HIS A 104 -14.19 -3.23 -15.38
C HIS A 104 -14.49 -4.08 -16.60
N ALA A 105 -14.41 -3.48 -17.79
CA ALA A 105 -14.65 -4.09 -19.10
C ALA A 105 -14.27 -5.57 -19.12
N ALA A 106 -15.17 -6.44 -19.56
CA ALA A 106 -15.17 -7.89 -19.49
C ALA A 106 -13.76 -8.51 -19.52
N ARG A 107 -13.15 -8.69 -18.38
CA ARG A 107 -11.89 -9.42 -18.28
C ARG A 107 -12.23 -10.90 -18.34
N ARG A 108 -11.64 -11.59 -19.30
CA ARG A 108 -11.83 -13.02 -19.46
C ARG A 108 -11.04 -13.77 -18.38
N PHE A 109 -11.68 -14.81 -17.84
CA PHE A 109 -11.03 -15.80 -17.00
C PHE A 109 -11.48 -17.18 -17.48
N ASP A 110 -10.70 -17.75 -18.38
CA ASP A 110 -10.96 -19.03 -19.04
C ASP A 110 -9.63 -19.69 -19.45
N ALA A 111 -9.68 -20.87 -20.06
CA ALA A 111 -8.49 -21.62 -20.45
C ALA A 111 -7.56 -20.84 -21.42
N GLY A 112 -8.08 -19.91 -22.20
CA GLY A 112 -7.27 -19.04 -23.06
C GLY A 112 -6.67 -17.83 -22.32
N TYR A 113 -7.27 -17.45 -21.19
CA TYR A 113 -6.84 -16.34 -20.31
C TYR A 113 -6.89 -16.81 -18.87
N PRO A 114 -5.91 -17.63 -18.44
CA PRO A 114 -5.95 -18.33 -17.16
C PRO A 114 -5.54 -17.45 -15.94
N MET A 115 -5.22 -16.19 -16.14
CA MET A 115 -4.81 -15.25 -15.10
C MET A 115 -5.75 -14.04 -15.09
N LEU A 116 -6.11 -13.58 -13.88
CA LEU A 116 -7.02 -12.46 -13.70
C LEU A 116 -6.53 -11.60 -12.53
N ASP A 117 -6.24 -10.34 -12.81
CA ASP A 117 -5.95 -9.32 -11.79
C ASP A 117 -7.08 -8.29 -11.80
N LEU A 118 -7.68 -8.08 -10.64
CA LEU A 118 -8.82 -7.17 -10.45
C LEU A 118 -8.59 -6.24 -9.28
N LYS A 119 -9.22 -5.08 -9.38
CA LYS A 119 -9.52 -4.23 -8.22
C LYS A 119 -11.01 -4.32 -7.93
N LEU A 120 -11.36 -4.64 -6.70
CA LEU A 120 -12.74 -4.69 -6.24
C LEU A 120 -13.26 -3.25 -5.99
N PRO A 121 -14.61 -3.04 -5.99
CA PRO A 121 -15.18 -1.70 -5.78
C PRO A 121 -14.79 -1.02 -4.48
N ASP A 122 -14.50 -1.80 -3.44
CA ASP A 122 -14.01 -1.37 -2.11
C ASP A 122 -12.48 -1.13 -2.07
N GLY A 123 -11.81 -1.25 -3.23
CA GLY A 123 -10.37 -1.00 -3.37
C GLY A 123 -9.48 -2.21 -3.15
N HIS A 124 -10.01 -3.35 -2.70
CA HIS A 124 -9.22 -4.58 -2.52
C HIS A 124 -8.66 -5.08 -3.86
N ARG A 125 -7.50 -5.72 -3.83
CA ARG A 125 -6.89 -6.35 -5.01
C ARG A 125 -7.13 -7.84 -4.98
N LEU A 126 -7.52 -8.39 -6.11
CA LEU A 126 -7.67 -9.82 -6.34
C LEU A 126 -6.75 -10.23 -7.48
N ALA A 127 -5.94 -11.26 -7.25
CA ALA A 127 -5.20 -11.97 -8.27
C ALA A 127 -5.69 -13.42 -8.28
N ALA A 128 -6.03 -13.96 -9.46
CA ALA A 128 -6.51 -15.33 -9.61
C ALA A 128 -5.82 -16.04 -10.77
N ILE A 129 -5.71 -17.36 -10.65
CA ILE A 129 -5.05 -18.23 -11.62
C ILE A 129 -5.79 -19.58 -11.71
N MET A 130 -5.89 -20.11 -12.91
CA MET A 130 -6.40 -21.46 -13.17
C MET A 130 -5.65 -22.13 -14.32
N GLU A 131 -5.87 -23.42 -14.61
CA GLU A 131 -5.31 -24.19 -15.73
C GLU A 131 -3.77 -24.36 -15.73
N VAL A 132 -3.02 -23.36 -15.27
CA VAL A 132 -1.55 -23.39 -15.13
C VAL A 132 -1.12 -23.64 -13.67
N SER A 133 -2.06 -23.91 -12.81
CA SER A 133 -1.91 -24.34 -11.41
C SER A 133 -2.60 -25.70 -11.21
N THR A 134 -2.26 -26.42 -10.15
CA THR A 134 -2.87 -27.70 -9.82
C THR A 134 -4.36 -27.61 -9.48
N ARG A 135 -4.78 -26.49 -8.94
CA ARG A 135 -6.17 -26.12 -8.61
C ARG A 135 -6.36 -24.64 -8.90
N PRO A 136 -7.59 -24.15 -9.17
CA PRO A 136 -7.85 -22.73 -9.19
C PRO A 136 -7.40 -22.09 -7.88
N ALA A 137 -6.74 -20.97 -7.95
CA ALA A 137 -6.25 -20.24 -6.79
C ALA A 137 -6.54 -18.75 -6.94
N MET A 138 -6.72 -18.06 -5.82
CA MET A 138 -6.77 -16.61 -5.79
C MET A 138 -6.17 -16.07 -4.50
N SER A 139 -5.66 -14.85 -4.58
CA SER A 139 -5.25 -14.08 -3.41
C SER A 139 -5.98 -12.75 -3.42
N ILE A 140 -6.53 -12.36 -2.27
CA ILE A 140 -7.13 -11.05 -2.08
C ILE A 140 -6.31 -10.30 -1.05
N ARG A 141 -5.74 -9.18 -1.47
CA ARG A 141 -5.09 -8.24 -0.57
C ARG A 141 -6.06 -7.13 -0.25
N ARG A 142 -6.42 -7.05 1.02
CA ARG A 142 -7.32 -6.01 1.49
C ARG A 142 -6.62 -4.67 1.52
N HIS A 143 -7.35 -3.69 1.08
CA HIS A 143 -6.88 -2.33 1.07
C HIS A 143 -7.52 -1.55 2.21
N ARG A 144 -6.68 -0.88 3.02
CA ARG A 144 -7.13 -0.03 4.11
C ARG A 144 -6.70 1.40 3.81
N PHE A 145 -7.65 2.28 3.63
CA PHE A 145 -7.40 3.72 3.59
C PHE A 145 -7.26 4.27 5.01
N GLN A 146 -6.25 3.77 5.74
CA GLN A 146 -6.01 4.23 7.11
C GLN A 146 -5.41 5.63 7.11
N ARG A 147 -5.88 6.46 8.02
CA ARG A 147 -5.23 7.73 8.36
C ARG A 147 -4.05 7.41 9.25
N VAL A 148 -2.85 7.77 8.83
CA VAL A 148 -1.63 7.55 9.61
C VAL A 148 -0.80 8.83 9.56
N PHE A 149 -0.31 9.25 10.72
CA PHE A 149 0.51 10.44 10.88
C PHE A 149 1.94 10.08 11.30
N LEU A 150 2.88 11.01 11.19
CA LEU A 150 4.21 10.83 11.78
C LEU A 150 4.12 10.81 13.31
N ALA A 151 3.41 11.79 13.88
CA ALA A 151 3.02 11.87 15.29
C ALA A 151 1.64 12.54 15.38
N HIS A 152 0.75 12.03 16.21
CA HIS A 152 -0.58 12.61 16.43
C HIS A 152 -1.13 12.17 17.80
N PRO A 153 -1.77 13.06 18.58
CA PRO A 153 -2.20 12.73 19.93
C PRO A 153 -3.42 11.81 20.02
N HIS A 154 -4.19 11.64 18.94
CA HIS A 154 -5.48 10.93 18.96
C HIS A 154 -5.74 10.04 17.75
N GLU A 155 -4.81 9.96 16.81
CA GLU A 155 -4.95 9.11 15.62
C GLU A 155 -3.73 8.19 15.46
N ASP A 156 -3.85 7.14 14.67
CA ASP A 156 -2.77 6.21 14.36
C ASP A 156 -1.55 6.97 13.86
N ASN A 157 -0.41 6.73 14.46
CA ASN A 157 0.82 7.43 14.10
C ASN A 157 2.06 6.53 14.23
N LEU A 158 3.07 6.86 13.46
CA LEU A 158 4.30 6.07 13.37
C LEU A 158 5.16 6.15 14.64
N LEU A 159 5.01 7.21 15.43
CA LEU A 159 5.70 7.36 16.72
C LEU A 159 5.20 6.31 17.72
N ASP A 160 3.88 6.20 17.92
CA ASP A 160 3.28 5.22 18.84
C ASP A 160 3.46 3.78 18.35
N MET A 161 3.54 3.58 17.02
CA MET A 161 3.85 2.28 16.43
C MET A 161 5.34 1.90 16.57
N GLY A 162 6.20 2.77 17.08
CA GLY A 162 7.63 2.53 17.20
C GLY A 162 8.38 2.47 15.86
N VAL A 163 7.81 3.04 14.79
CA VAL A 163 8.44 3.10 13.46
C VAL A 163 9.42 4.24 13.36
N VAL A 164 9.15 5.35 14.02
CA VAL A 164 10.03 6.53 14.17
C VAL A 164 10.10 6.92 15.64
N ASP A 165 11.14 7.64 16.03
CA ASP A 165 11.19 8.36 17.31
C ASP A 165 10.69 9.80 17.14
N TYR A 166 10.56 10.52 18.25
CA TYR A 166 10.07 11.90 18.24
C TYR A 166 10.97 12.83 17.40
N GLY A 167 12.30 12.75 17.58
CA GLY A 167 13.24 13.60 16.85
C GLY A 167 13.21 13.36 15.34
N LEU A 168 13.10 12.10 14.93
CA LEU A 168 12.98 11.70 13.53
C LEU A 168 11.62 12.08 12.94
N ALA A 169 10.52 11.96 13.71
CA ALA A 169 9.19 12.39 13.27
C ALA A 169 9.16 13.89 12.96
N GLU A 170 9.72 14.72 13.86
CA GLU A 170 9.84 16.16 13.68
C GLU A 170 10.76 16.52 12.49
N PHE A 171 11.88 15.81 12.34
CA PHE A 171 12.78 15.96 11.21
C PHE A 171 12.07 15.70 9.87
N LEU A 172 11.38 14.58 9.75
CA LEU A 172 10.65 14.20 8.54
C LEU A 172 9.51 15.17 8.24
N ALA A 173 8.78 15.63 9.26
CA ALA A 173 7.74 16.63 9.09
C ALA A 173 8.31 17.95 8.57
N ALA A 174 9.46 18.40 9.09
CA ALA A 174 10.16 19.60 8.61
C ALA A 174 10.67 19.43 7.17
N CYS A 175 11.20 18.25 6.81
CA CYS A 175 11.58 17.94 5.42
C CYS A 175 10.39 18.08 4.45
N VAL A 176 9.22 17.59 4.85
CA VAL A 176 7.99 17.72 4.05
C VAL A 176 7.60 19.20 3.91
N ARG A 177 7.60 19.98 5.00
CA ARG A 177 7.28 21.42 4.98
C ARG A 177 8.29 22.20 4.13
N ALA A 178 9.60 21.90 4.27
CA ALA A 178 10.69 22.49 3.49
C ALA A 178 10.72 21.98 2.03
N ARG A 179 9.70 21.22 1.60
CA ARG A 179 9.53 20.70 0.23
C ARG A 179 10.73 19.90 -0.27
N LYS A 180 11.31 19.07 0.58
CA LYS A 180 12.37 18.14 0.19
C LYS A 180 11.80 16.93 -0.54
N ASN A 181 12.45 16.50 -1.61
CA ASN A 181 12.10 15.29 -2.35
C ASN A 181 12.58 14.06 -1.59
N ILE A 182 11.66 13.19 -1.22
CA ILE A 182 11.96 12.04 -0.35
C ILE A 182 11.63 10.72 -1.05
N VAL A 183 12.58 9.81 -1.06
CA VAL A 183 12.40 8.42 -1.48
C VAL A 183 12.31 7.53 -0.25
N ILE A 184 11.22 6.77 -0.13
CA ILE A 184 11.05 5.80 0.94
C ILE A 184 11.44 4.43 0.39
N SER A 185 12.41 3.78 0.99
CA SER A 185 12.92 2.50 0.54
C SER A 185 12.85 1.44 1.65
N GLY A 186 12.83 0.17 1.27
CA GLY A 186 12.73 -0.96 2.19
C GLY A 186 12.19 -2.20 1.49
N GLU A 187 12.20 -3.32 2.20
CA GLU A 187 11.73 -4.61 1.67
C GLU A 187 10.19 -4.63 1.49
N THR A 188 9.68 -5.71 0.88
CA THR A 188 8.24 -5.94 0.76
C THR A 188 7.61 -6.08 2.14
N GLY A 189 6.50 -5.37 2.39
CA GLY A 189 5.83 -5.40 3.69
C GLY A 189 6.47 -4.52 4.77
N ALA A 190 7.54 -3.77 4.46
CA ALA A 190 8.23 -2.90 5.43
C ALA A 190 7.41 -1.66 5.88
N GLY A 191 6.25 -1.38 5.27
CA GLY A 191 5.42 -0.24 5.64
C GLY A 191 5.72 1.05 4.85
N LYS A 192 6.33 0.94 3.66
CA LYS A 192 6.66 2.10 2.80
C LYS A 192 5.44 2.96 2.45
N THR A 193 4.33 2.33 2.04
CA THR A 193 3.09 3.04 1.72
C THR A 193 2.49 3.73 2.95
N THR A 194 2.63 3.12 4.13
CA THR A 194 2.20 3.70 5.42
C THR A 194 3.02 4.95 5.75
N MET A 195 4.35 4.88 5.61
CA MET A 195 5.24 6.04 5.75
C MET A 195 4.92 7.13 4.75
N LEU A 196 4.67 6.77 3.48
CA LEU A 196 4.31 7.72 2.42
C LEU A 196 3.02 8.47 2.76
N ARG A 197 2.00 7.78 3.31
CA ARG A 197 0.77 8.42 3.80
C ARG A 197 1.06 9.36 4.96
N ALA A 198 1.86 8.93 5.95
CA ALA A 198 2.21 9.76 7.10
C ALA A 198 2.96 11.03 6.69
N LEU A 199 3.87 10.94 5.72
CA LEU A 199 4.55 12.12 5.14
C LEU A 199 3.56 13.01 4.37
N ALA A 200 2.66 12.41 3.57
CA ALA A 200 1.64 13.18 2.85
C ALA A 200 0.71 13.93 3.81
N ASN A 201 0.35 13.34 4.94
CA ASN A 201 -0.49 13.98 5.96
C ASN A 201 0.22 15.14 6.71
N ALA A 202 1.55 15.27 6.58
CA ALA A 202 2.30 16.43 7.04
C ALA A 202 2.30 17.61 6.05
N MET A 203 1.73 17.44 4.85
CA MET A 203 1.61 18.50 3.84
C MET A 203 0.46 19.46 4.18
N HIS A 204 0.57 20.69 3.66
CA HIS A 204 -0.49 21.67 3.87
C HIS A 204 -1.79 21.24 3.10
N PRO A 205 -2.98 21.26 3.71
CA PRO A 205 -4.23 20.75 3.10
C PRO A 205 -4.63 21.42 1.78
N ALA A 206 -4.18 22.63 1.50
CA ALA A 206 -4.49 23.35 0.27
C ALA A 206 -3.51 23.05 -0.88
N GLU A 207 -2.42 22.32 -0.64
CA GLU A 207 -1.48 21.96 -1.69
C GLU A 207 -2.14 21.07 -2.73
N ARG A 208 -1.80 21.30 -4.01
CA ARG A 208 -2.26 20.46 -5.11
C ARG A 208 -1.38 19.24 -5.23
N LEU A 209 -1.91 18.09 -4.84
CA LEU A 209 -1.24 16.80 -4.91
C LEU A 209 -1.72 16.01 -6.12
N ILE A 210 -0.81 15.37 -6.83
CA ILE A 210 -1.17 14.36 -7.83
C ILE A 210 -0.48 13.06 -7.45
N THR A 211 -1.28 12.03 -7.16
CA THR A 211 -0.78 10.69 -6.89
C THR A 211 -0.84 9.83 -8.14
N ILE A 212 0.17 9.00 -8.35
CA ILE A 212 0.25 8.06 -9.46
C ILE A 212 0.58 6.68 -8.89
N GLU A 213 -0.27 5.71 -9.18
CA GLU A 213 -0.22 4.38 -8.57
C GLU A 213 -0.59 3.31 -9.61
N ASN A 214 -0.06 2.11 -9.46
CA ASN A 214 -0.51 0.96 -10.26
C ASN A 214 -1.92 0.52 -9.87
N ALA A 215 -2.26 0.66 -8.59
CA ALA A 215 -3.61 0.63 -8.08
C ALA A 215 -3.69 1.60 -6.92
N LEU A 216 -4.80 2.32 -6.79
CA LEU A 216 -4.99 3.35 -5.78
C LEU A 216 -4.93 2.74 -4.38
N GLU A 217 -3.80 2.91 -3.72
CA GLU A 217 -3.54 2.44 -2.35
C GLU A 217 -3.46 3.59 -1.34
N LEU A 218 -2.95 4.73 -1.76
CA LEU A 218 -2.69 5.86 -0.87
C LEU A 218 -3.96 6.42 -0.23
N GLY A 219 -5.06 6.47 -0.99
CA GLY A 219 -6.34 6.93 -0.48
C GLY A 219 -6.41 8.40 -0.07
N LEU A 220 -5.43 9.23 -0.44
CA LEU A 220 -5.39 10.64 -0.03
C LEU A 220 -6.62 11.42 -0.51
N HIS A 221 -7.19 11.03 -1.64
CA HIS A 221 -8.38 11.66 -2.23
C HIS A 221 -9.67 11.40 -1.44
N GLU A 222 -9.69 10.38 -0.58
CA GLU A 222 -10.82 10.05 0.31
C GLU A 222 -10.85 10.98 1.54
N HIS A 223 -9.70 11.49 1.97
CA HIS A 223 -9.56 12.34 3.16
C HIS A 223 -9.57 13.83 2.80
N LYS A 224 -10.74 14.35 2.41
CA LYS A 224 -10.87 15.75 1.96
C LYS A 224 -10.63 16.80 3.05
N ASP A 225 -10.73 16.43 4.29
CA ASP A 225 -10.36 17.26 5.44
C ASP A 225 -8.85 17.50 5.52
N LEU A 226 -8.03 16.49 5.16
CA LEU A 226 -6.57 16.56 5.13
C LEU A 226 -6.04 17.05 3.77
N HIS A 227 -6.67 16.64 2.68
CA HIS A 227 -6.18 16.87 1.31
C HIS A 227 -7.31 17.39 0.42
N ARG A 228 -7.46 18.71 0.34
CA ARG A 228 -8.59 19.35 -0.39
C ARG A 228 -8.43 19.30 -1.90
N ASN A 229 -7.21 19.22 -2.40
CA ASN A 229 -6.89 19.37 -3.83
C ASN A 229 -6.01 18.21 -4.31
N VAL A 230 -6.60 17.04 -4.47
CA VAL A 230 -5.92 15.82 -4.91
C VAL A 230 -6.51 15.30 -6.21
N ILE A 231 -5.64 14.92 -7.15
CA ILE A 231 -5.95 14.04 -8.27
C ILE A 231 -5.25 12.71 -8.01
N ALA A 232 -6.00 11.63 -7.91
CA ALA A 232 -5.47 10.28 -7.84
C ALA A 232 -5.53 9.64 -9.22
N LEU A 233 -4.38 9.25 -9.75
CA LEU A 233 -4.23 8.63 -11.06
C LEU A 233 -3.83 7.16 -10.89
N GLU A 234 -4.48 6.29 -11.62
CA GLU A 234 -4.22 4.84 -11.62
C GLU A 234 -3.76 4.39 -13.00
N ALA A 235 -2.70 3.60 -13.06
CA ALA A 235 -2.25 2.96 -14.27
C ALA A 235 -3.32 1.96 -14.76
N ARG A 236 -3.43 1.80 -16.07
CA ARG A 236 -4.39 0.89 -16.66
C ARG A 236 -3.66 -0.12 -17.53
N GLN A 237 -3.84 -1.40 -17.22
CA GLN A 237 -3.36 -2.48 -18.08
C GLN A 237 -4.15 -2.52 -19.40
N ALA A 238 -3.51 -3.04 -20.45
CA ALA A 238 -4.18 -3.30 -21.70
C ALA A 238 -5.40 -4.23 -21.52
N ASN A 239 -6.41 -4.06 -22.36
CA ASN A 239 -7.54 -4.98 -22.43
C ASN A 239 -7.13 -6.31 -23.10
N VAL A 240 -8.07 -7.24 -23.27
CA VAL A 240 -7.84 -8.55 -23.90
C VAL A 240 -7.39 -8.46 -25.38
N GLU A 241 -7.59 -7.31 -26.01
CA GLU A 241 -7.17 -7.02 -27.40
C GLU A 241 -5.77 -6.36 -27.45
N GLY A 242 -5.16 -6.13 -26.27
CA GLY A 242 -3.85 -5.45 -26.14
C GLY A 242 -3.93 -3.93 -26.23
N GLU A 243 -5.14 -3.36 -26.15
CA GLU A 243 -5.36 -1.92 -26.31
C GLU A 243 -5.68 -1.22 -25.00
N GLY A 244 -5.49 0.09 -24.98
CA GLY A 244 -5.93 0.97 -23.91
C GLY A 244 -5.01 0.96 -22.67
N GLU A 245 -3.79 0.46 -22.77
CA GLU A 245 -2.79 0.56 -21.72
C GLU A 245 -2.44 2.03 -21.43
N ILE A 246 -2.33 2.35 -20.14
CA ILE A 246 -1.81 3.62 -19.66
C ILE A 246 -0.77 3.32 -18.58
N ALA A 247 0.51 3.37 -18.98
CA ALA A 247 1.62 3.10 -18.09
C ALA A 247 1.86 4.22 -17.07
N MET A 248 2.45 3.88 -15.93
CA MET A 248 2.85 4.83 -14.88
C MET A 248 3.70 5.97 -15.44
N ALA A 249 4.71 5.68 -16.26
CA ALA A 249 5.57 6.68 -16.87
C ALA A 249 4.79 7.74 -17.68
N THR A 250 3.77 7.29 -18.43
CA THR A 250 2.88 8.20 -19.18
C THR A 250 2.09 9.10 -18.24
N LEU A 251 1.58 8.56 -17.13
CA LEU A 251 0.84 9.34 -16.14
C LEU A 251 1.75 10.38 -15.47
N VAL A 252 2.96 10.02 -15.07
CA VAL A 252 3.93 10.97 -14.48
C VAL A 252 4.20 12.13 -15.43
N GLN A 253 4.50 11.86 -16.71
CA GLN A 253 4.72 12.91 -17.70
C GLN A 253 3.49 13.82 -17.92
N ARG A 254 2.28 13.24 -17.84
CA ARG A 254 1.05 14.02 -17.99
C ARG A 254 0.76 14.91 -16.78
N THR A 255 1.17 14.52 -15.57
CA THR A 255 0.94 15.32 -14.36
C THR A 255 1.56 16.71 -14.46
N LEU A 256 2.70 16.87 -15.13
CA LEU A 256 3.37 18.15 -15.29
C LEU A 256 2.50 19.22 -16.00
N ARG A 257 1.47 18.79 -16.74
CA ARG A 257 0.50 19.66 -17.39
C ARG A 257 -0.72 20.00 -16.53
N HIS A 258 -0.82 19.39 -15.36
CA HIS A 258 -1.93 19.57 -14.42
C HIS A 258 -1.59 20.51 -13.26
N ASN A 259 -0.49 21.26 -13.38
CA ASN A 259 -0.04 22.24 -12.40
C ASN A 259 0.08 21.66 -10.96
N PRO A 260 0.82 20.57 -10.75
CA PRO A 260 1.00 20.00 -9.42
C PRO A 260 1.88 20.89 -8.55
N TYR A 261 1.58 20.94 -7.25
CA TYR A 261 2.56 21.39 -6.27
C TYR A 261 3.51 20.26 -5.89
N ARG A 262 2.99 19.04 -5.79
CA ARG A 262 3.78 17.83 -5.52
C ARG A 262 3.26 16.67 -6.34
N VAL A 263 4.19 15.81 -6.75
CA VAL A 263 3.91 14.56 -7.43
C VAL A 263 4.26 13.41 -6.47
N ILE A 264 3.33 12.50 -6.24
CA ILE A 264 3.52 11.35 -5.34
C ILE A 264 3.39 10.09 -6.17
N VAL A 265 4.49 9.35 -6.32
CA VAL A 265 4.50 8.05 -6.99
C VAL A 265 4.40 6.96 -5.92
N GLY A 266 3.27 6.25 -5.90
CA GLY A 266 2.99 5.26 -4.87
C GLY A 266 4.09 4.20 -4.75
N GLU A 267 4.55 3.67 -5.87
CA GLU A 267 5.68 2.76 -5.95
C GLU A 267 6.37 2.83 -7.31
N VAL A 268 7.70 2.84 -7.27
CA VAL A 268 8.55 2.79 -8.47
C VAL A 268 8.95 1.34 -8.72
N LEU A 269 8.48 0.76 -9.82
CA LEU A 269 8.66 -0.64 -10.19
C LEU A 269 9.43 -0.81 -11.51
N GLY A 270 9.59 0.26 -12.31
CA GLY A 270 10.15 0.17 -13.64
C GLY A 270 10.58 1.51 -14.24
N ASP A 271 10.19 1.72 -15.48
CA ASP A 271 10.62 2.85 -16.33
C ASP A 271 10.09 4.21 -15.90
N GLU A 272 9.05 4.26 -15.08
CA GLU A 272 8.56 5.50 -14.46
C GLU A 272 9.61 6.21 -13.61
N VAL A 273 10.68 5.52 -13.19
CA VAL A 273 11.78 6.13 -12.43
C VAL A 273 12.37 7.34 -13.16
N VAL A 274 12.53 7.26 -14.48
CA VAL A 274 13.11 8.35 -15.27
C VAL A 274 12.18 9.57 -15.25
N SER A 275 10.90 9.37 -15.59
CA SER A 275 9.91 10.45 -15.59
C SER A 275 9.70 11.05 -14.19
N MET A 276 9.81 10.24 -13.14
CA MET A 276 9.74 10.69 -11.75
C MET A 276 10.93 11.61 -11.39
N LEU A 277 12.17 11.19 -11.71
CA LEU A 277 13.37 12.02 -11.47
C LEU A 277 13.30 13.34 -12.25
N GLU A 278 12.82 13.31 -13.49
CA GLU A 278 12.55 14.53 -14.27
C GLU A 278 11.53 15.43 -13.57
N ALA A 279 10.41 14.87 -13.11
CA ALA A 279 9.38 15.64 -12.41
C ALA A 279 9.91 16.28 -11.13
N MET A 280 10.71 15.56 -10.34
CA MET A 280 11.33 16.04 -9.11
C MET A 280 12.33 17.17 -9.35
N SER A 281 13.08 17.15 -10.47
CA SER A 281 14.10 18.15 -10.79
C SER A 281 13.56 19.40 -11.48
N GLN A 282 12.33 19.36 -12.05
CA GLN A 282 11.76 20.44 -12.86
C GLN A 282 10.82 21.40 -12.11
N GLY A 283 10.98 21.57 -10.80
CA GLY A 283 10.22 22.53 -10.01
C GLY A 283 9.05 21.98 -9.19
N ASN A 284 8.85 20.67 -9.17
CA ASN A 284 7.87 20.02 -8.30
C ASN A 284 8.53 19.53 -6.99
N ALA A 285 9.29 20.43 -6.34
CA ALA A 285 9.97 20.15 -5.09
C ALA A 285 8.99 19.65 -4.00
N GLY A 286 9.43 18.73 -3.16
CA GLY A 286 8.61 18.09 -2.13
C GLY A 286 7.81 16.89 -2.64
N SER A 287 8.20 16.32 -3.79
CA SER A 287 7.62 15.09 -4.33
C SER A 287 8.11 13.87 -3.56
N LEU A 288 7.28 12.84 -3.50
CA LEU A 288 7.53 11.62 -2.73
C LEU A 288 7.39 10.39 -3.61
N CYS A 289 8.16 9.35 -3.33
CA CYS A 289 7.92 8.02 -3.91
C CYS A 289 8.36 6.90 -2.98
N THR A 290 7.93 5.67 -3.29
CA THR A 290 8.47 4.47 -2.66
C THR A 290 9.19 3.58 -3.67
N ILE A 291 10.15 2.81 -3.19
CA ILE A 291 10.88 1.84 -4.00
C ILE A 291 11.29 0.63 -3.14
N HIS A 292 11.20 -0.55 -3.69
CA HIS A 292 11.73 -1.75 -3.02
C HIS A 292 13.26 -1.76 -3.04
N SER A 293 13.87 -1.94 -1.87
CA SER A 293 15.33 -2.08 -1.74
C SER A 293 15.68 -2.94 -0.54
N SER A 294 16.79 -3.68 -0.62
CA SER A 294 17.36 -4.47 0.48
C SER A 294 18.32 -3.68 1.37
N SER A 295 18.74 -2.49 0.95
CA SER A 295 19.58 -1.59 1.74
C SER A 295 19.48 -0.15 1.21
N PRO A 296 19.85 0.86 2.04
CA PRO A 296 19.83 2.26 1.60
C PRO A 296 20.67 2.50 0.34
N ALA A 297 21.90 1.99 0.31
CA ALA A 297 22.83 2.15 -0.81
C ALA A 297 22.36 1.43 -2.08
N PHE A 298 21.63 0.31 -1.94
CA PHE A 298 21.11 -0.45 -3.09
C PHE A 298 19.94 0.27 -3.76
N THR A 299 19.29 1.23 -3.10
CA THR A 299 18.20 2.05 -3.64
C THR A 299 18.65 2.74 -4.93
N PHE A 300 19.81 3.39 -4.94
CA PHE A 300 20.34 4.10 -6.10
C PHE A 300 20.67 3.14 -7.26
N ARG A 301 21.27 1.99 -6.94
CA ARG A 301 21.55 0.96 -7.95
C ARG A 301 20.28 0.40 -8.56
N ARG A 302 19.22 0.23 -7.76
CA ARG A 302 17.93 -0.23 -8.27
C ARG A 302 17.31 0.78 -9.21
N MET A 303 17.35 2.07 -8.88
CA MET A 303 16.90 3.13 -9.79
C MET A 303 17.66 3.11 -11.12
N ALA A 304 19.00 2.97 -11.07
CA ALA A 304 19.83 2.86 -12.27
C ALA A 304 19.50 1.60 -13.09
N MET A 305 19.19 0.48 -12.44
CA MET A 305 18.74 -0.74 -13.13
C MET A 305 17.40 -0.55 -13.83
N TYR A 306 16.46 0.16 -13.22
CA TYR A 306 15.17 0.47 -13.84
C TYR A 306 15.34 1.43 -15.02
N ALA A 307 16.14 2.49 -14.86
CA ALA A 307 16.44 3.43 -15.94
C ALA A 307 17.16 2.76 -17.12
N ALA A 308 18.08 1.82 -16.87
CA ALA A 308 18.74 1.04 -17.92
C ALA A 308 17.79 0.10 -18.67
N LYS A 309 16.73 -0.40 -18.00
CA LYS A 309 15.68 -1.25 -18.62
C LYS A 309 14.61 -0.42 -19.33
N SER A 310 14.49 0.88 -19.03
CA SER A 310 13.52 1.76 -19.68
C SER A 310 13.77 1.87 -21.19
N ALA A 311 12.79 2.42 -21.91
CA ALA A 311 12.93 2.70 -23.33
C ALA A 311 14.13 3.65 -23.64
N MET A 312 14.52 4.50 -22.70
CA MET A 312 15.67 5.41 -22.83
C MET A 312 17.02 4.72 -22.66
N ARG A 313 17.07 3.53 -22.04
CA ARG A 313 18.29 2.75 -21.79
C ARG A 313 19.45 3.57 -21.24
N LEU A 314 19.16 4.35 -20.19
CA LEU A 314 20.15 5.27 -19.62
C LEU A 314 21.33 4.53 -19.03
N GLU A 315 22.52 5.05 -19.27
CA GLU A 315 23.72 4.60 -18.60
C GLU A 315 23.65 4.93 -17.10
N PRO A 316 24.21 4.07 -16.22
CA PRO A 316 24.09 4.27 -14.76
C PRO A 316 24.57 5.64 -14.29
N TRP A 317 25.64 6.19 -14.86
CA TRP A 317 26.18 7.50 -14.49
C TRP A 317 25.21 8.64 -14.79
N VAL A 318 24.45 8.57 -15.89
CA VAL A 318 23.41 9.56 -16.22
C VAL A 318 22.30 9.52 -15.18
N THR A 319 21.88 8.30 -14.81
CA THR A 319 20.85 8.13 -13.77
C THR A 319 21.34 8.65 -12.42
N TYR A 320 22.61 8.45 -12.06
CA TYR A 320 23.18 8.99 -10.81
C TYR A 320 23.16 10.53 -10.80
N GLN A 321 23.50 11.18 -11.90
CA GLN A 321 23.37 12.63 -12.01
C GLN A 321 21.91 13.11 -11.89
N MET A 322 20.96 12.36 -12.48
CA MET A 322 19.54 12.69 -12.31
C MET A 322 19.10 12.54 -10.85
N ILE A 323 19.57 11.51 -10.14
CA ILE A 323 19.29 11.27 -8.72
C ILE A 323 19.82 12.43 -7.87
N GLU A 324 21.07 12.85 -8.10
CA GLU A 324 21.72 13.96 -7.40
C GLU A 324 20.97 15.31 -7.60
N GLY A 325 20.41 15.52 -8.77
CA GLY A 325 19.63 16.73 -9.09
C GLY A 325 18.15 16.68 -8.66
N ALA A 326 17.65 15.51 -8.26
CA ALA A 326 16.22 15.29 -8.05
C ALA A 326 15.85 14.88 -6.60
N ILE A 327 16.70 14.15 -5.90
CA ILE A 327 16.39 13.55 -4.60
C ILE A 327 17.18 14.26 -3.50
N ASP A 328 16.50 14.70 -2.44
CA ASP A 328 17.14 15.25 -1.25
C ASP A 328 17.43 14.15 -0.21
N PHE A 329 16.45 13.28 0.05
CA PHE A 329 16.59 12.25 1.11
C PHE A 329 16.10 10.87 0.67
N VAL A 330 16.76 9.83 1.20
CA VAL A 330 16.32 8.44 1.17
C VAL A 330 16.06 7.96 2.60
N VAL A 331 14.82 7.59 2.90
CA VAL A 331 14.42 7.01 4.19
C VAL A 331 14.33 5.49 4.03
N PHE A 332 15.12 4.75 4.77
CA PHE A 332 15.14 3.30 4.70
C PHE A 332 14.42 2.69 5.89
N ILE A 333 13.37 1.89 5.59
CA ILE A 333 12.60 1.16 6.59
C ILE A 333 13.07 -0.29 6.60
N HIS A 334 13.49 -0.74 7.77
CA HIS A 334 13.83 -2.13 8.05
C HIS A 334 12.65 -2.85 8.70
N GLN A 335 12.52 -4.15 8.40
CA GLN A 335 11.59 -5.03 9.11
C GLN A 335 12.30 -6.31 9.55
N HIS A 336 11.90 -6.81 10.70
CA HIS A 336 12.33 -8.12 11.18
C HIS A 336 11.18 -8.79 11.94
N ILE A 337 11.32 -10.09 12.15
CA ILE A 337 10.37 -10.85 12.97
C ILE A 337 11.01 -11.01 14.34
N ASP A 338 10.44 -10.35 15.32
CA ASP A 338 10.78 -10.57 16.72
C ASP A 338 10.03 -11.79 17.28
N ARG A 339 10.69 -12.52 18.17
CA ARG A 339 10.08 -13.61 18.92
C ARG A 339 9.91 -13.14 20.35
N GLY A 340 8.70 -12.73 20.69
CA GLY A 340 8.36 -12.33 22.06
C GLY A 340 8.65 -13.45 23.06
N ALA A 341 8.78 -13.08 24.33
CA ALA A 341 8.98 -14.05 25.41
C ALA A 341 7.82 -15.09 25.54
N ASP A 342 6.68 -14.75 25.00
CA ASP A 342 5.48 -15.61 24.85
C ASP A 342 5.57 -16.58 23.68
N GLY A 343 6.65 -16.54 22.87
CA GLY A 343 6.83 -17.33 21.66
C GLY A 343 6.06 -16.80 20.45
N ALA A 344 5.27 -15.74 20.58
CA ALA A 344 4.57 -15.10 19.48
C ALA A 344 5.57 -14.43 18.51
N ARG A 345 5.30 -14.58 17.23
CA ARG A 345 6.09 -13.91 16.18
C ARG A 345 5.44 -12.57 15.87
N ARG A 346 6.18 -11.50 16.11
CA ARG A 346 5.69 -10.14 15.84
C ARG A 346 6.56 -9.50 14.76
N ARG A 347 5.93 -8.93 13.75
CA ARG A 347 6.62 -8.18 12.70
C ARG A 347 6.90 -6.76 13.23
N VAL A 348 8.18 -6.45 13.46
CA VAL A 348 8.64 -5.14 13.90
C VAL A 348 9.16 -4.37 12.69
N ARG A 349 8.77 -3.12 12.57
CA ARG A 349 9.15 -2.21 11.49
C ARG A 349 9.68 -0.91 12.10
N HIS A 350 10.79 -0.41 11.58
CA HIS A 350 11.34 0.88 12.03
C HIS A 350 12.18 1.52 10.93
N VAL A 351 12.31 2.84 10.96
CA VAL A 351 13.30 3.51 10.14
C VAL A 351 14.68 3.14 10.70
N ALA A 352 15.55 2.62 9.83
CA ALA A 352 16.91 2.23 10.20
C ALA A 352 17.94 3.30 9.81
N SER A 353 17.70 4.08 8.74
CA SER A 353 18.59 5.16 8.34
C SER A 353 17.89 6.21 7.49
N VAL A 354 18.47 7.41 7.47
CA VAL A 354 18.11 8.48 6.55
C VAL A 354 19.38 9.00 5.91
N LEU A 355 19.44 8.92 4.57
CA LEU A 355 20.55 9.43 3.76
C LEU A 355 20.13 10.75 3.10
N GLU A 356 20.94 11.78 3.24
CA GLU A 356 20.91 12.99 2.41
C GLU A 356 21.71 12.72 1.14
N VAL A 357 21.14 13.00 -0.03
CA VAL A 357 21.84 12.86 -1.32
C VAL A 357 22.69 14.10 -1.56
N LEU A 358 23.92 13.89 -1.98
CA LEU A 358 24.89 14.95 -2.22
C LEU A 358 25.35 14.93 -3.68
N GLU A 359 25.82 16.06 -4.15
CA GLU A 359 26.49 16.16 -5.45
C GLU A 359 27.80 15.36 -5.44
N ALA A 360 28.06 14.64 -6.51
CA ALA A 360 29.26 13.85 -6.73
C ALA A 360 29.76 13.93 -8.18
N ASP A 361 30.77 13.12 -8.53
CA ASP A 361 31.37 13.08 -9.85
C ASP A 361 30.57 12.26 -10.90
N GLY A 362 29.35 11.82 -10.56
CA GLY A 362 28.47 11.02 -11.42
C GLY A 362 28.81 9.54 -11.52
N ARG A 363 29.87 9.05 -10.88
CA ARG A 363 30.22 7.63 -10.87
C ARG A 363 29.50 6.84 -9.78
N ILE A 364 29.24 7.52 -8.67
CA ILE A 364 28.49 7.02 -7.51
C ILE A 364 27.61 8.16 -7.01
N VAL A 365 26.50 7.82 -6.36
CA VAL A 365 25.71 8.80 -5.61
C VAL A 365 26.40 9.01 -4.26
N ALA A 366 26.89 10.21 -3.99
CA ALA A 366 27.43 10.58 -2.69
C ALA A 366 26.28 10.82 -1.70
N THR A 367 26.47 10.41 -0.46
CA THR A 367 25.45 10.58 0.58
C THR A 367 26.08 11.02 1.90
N ASN A 368 25.31 11.83 2.64
CA ASN A 368 25.54 12.10 4.05
C ASN A 368 24.55 11.24 4.87
N GLU A 369 25.04 10.48 5.81
CA GLU A 369 24.22 9.69 6.70
C GLU A 369 23.69 10.59 7.83
N VAL A 370 22.43 11.04 7.69
CA VAL A 370 21.80 11.98 8.65
C VAL A 370 21.36 11.23 9.90
N PHE A 371 20.73 10.06 9.70
CA PHE A 371 20.43 9.11 10.76
C PHE A 371 21.02 7.77 10.37
N GLN A 372 21.70 7.12 11.32
CA GLN A 372 22.32 5.82 11.16
C GLN A 372 21.67 4.78 12.06
N PRO A 373 21.83 3.46 11.78
CA PRO A 373 21.37 2.43 12.70
C PRO A 373 22.10 2.52 14.05
N GLY A 374 21.32 2.64 15.14
CA GLY A 374 21.80 2.50 16.49
C GLY A 374 22.10 1.04 16.90
N PRO A 375 22.41 0.77 18.16
CA PRO A 375 22.73 -0.58 18.65
C PRO A 375 21.62 -1.61 18.44
N ASP A 376 20.36 -1.18 18.41
CA ASP A 376 19.17 -2.00 18.20
C ASP A 376 18.65 -1.94 16.75
N GLY A 377 19.41 -1.30 15.84
CA GLY A 377 19.06 -1.14 14.43
C GLY A 377 18.10 0.02 14.13
N ARG A 378 17.52 0.67 15.13
CA ARG A 378 16.67 1.85 14.98
C ARG A 378 17.51 3.09 14.66
N ALA A 379 16.97 3.99 13.84
CA ALA A 379 17.69 5.20 13.40
C ALA A 379 18.00 6.14 14.57
N VAL A 380 19.24 6.57 14.67
CA VAL A 380 19.68 7.60 15.63
C VAL A 380 20.40 8.73 14.89
N PRO A 381 20.35 9.99 15.40
CA PRO A 381 21.04 11.12 14.78
C PRO A 381 22.56 10.84 14.63
N TYR A 382 23.11 11.21 13.49
CA TYR A 382 24.54 11.04 13.21
C TYR A 382 25.19 12.30 12.68
N THR A 383 24.92 12.69 11.45
CA THR A 383 25.50 13.90 10.85
C THR A 383 24.40 14.89 10.44
N PRO A 384 24.44 16.13 10.92
CA PRO A 384 23.44 17.12 10.51
C PRO A 384 23.36 17.29 9.00
N PRO A 385 22.14 17.43 8.43
CA PRO A 385 21.99 17.63 6.99
C PRO A 385 22.50 19.02 6.57
N ARG A 386 22.96 19.16 5.33
CA ARG A 386 23.39 20.43 4.78
C ARG A 386 22.26 21.47 4.76
N CYS A 387 21.03 21.02 4.58
CA CYS A 387 19.85 21.88 4.55
C CYS A 387 19.25 22.16 5.93
N LEU A 388 20.01 21.97 7.03
CA LEU A 388 19.49 22.16 8.38
C LEU A 388 18.84 23.55 8.58
N GLY A 389 19.43 24.60 8.04
CA GLY A 389 18.86 25.95 8.11
C GLY A 389 17.49 26.08 7.42
N ASP A 390 17.25 25.37 6.30
CA ASP A 390 15.93 25.34 5.67
C ASP A 390 14.90 24.66 6.59
N LEU A 391 15.32 23.59 7.30
CA LEU A 391 14.45 22.86 8.22
C LEU A 391 14.11 23.69 9.47
N GLU A 392 15.06 24.48 9.98
CA GLU A 392 14.84 25.43 11.09
C GLU A 392 13.79 26.47 10.72
N LEU A 393 13.83 27.01 9.50
CA LEU A 393 12.82 27.95 8.98
C LEU A 393 11.41 27.34 8.96
N GLU A 394 11.32 26.03 8.80
CA GLU A 394 10.09 25.26 8.82
C GLU A 394 9.77 24.67 10.20
N GLY A 395 10.43 25.17 11.26
CA GLY A 395 10.12 24.88 12.65
C GLY A 395 10.78 23.64 13.22
N TYR A 396 11.83 23.11 12.59
CA TYR A 396 12.63 22.04 13.19
C TYR A 396 13.52 22.59 14.30
N ASP A 397 13.49 21.93 15.47
CA ASP A 397 14.41 22.23 16.57
C ASP A 397 15.72 21.45 16.38
N PRO A 398 16.84 22.11 16.03
CA PRO A 398 18.12 21.40 15.81
C PRO A 398 18.68 20.77 17.09
N SER A 399 18.19 21.16 18.28
CA SER A 399 18.60 20.54 19.55
C SER A 399 18.21 19.05 19.62
N LEU A 400 17.17 18.63 18.88
CA LEU A 400 16.76 17.23 18.76
C LEU A 400 17.86 16.34 18.17
N PHE A 401 18.78 16.93 17.39
CA PHE A 401 19.94 16.24 16.81
C PHE A 401 21.06 15.96 17.82
N HIS A 402 21.04 16.61 18.98
CA HIS A 402 22.10 16.46 19.99
C HIS A 402 21.98 15.20 20.86
N ASN A 403 20.87 14.45 20.77
CA ASN A 403 20.73 13.17 21.45
C ASN A 403 21.26 12.01 20.59
N PRO A 404 22.49 11.51 20.83
CA PRO A 404 23.09 10.48 19.96
C PRO A 404 22.41 9.11 20.05
N ASN A 405 21.55 8.91 21.04
CA ASN A 405 20.75 7.68 21.20
C ASN A 405 19.35 7.79 20.60
N GLY A 406 19.02 8.95 19.99
CA GLY A 406 17.66 9.23 19.54
C GLY A 406 16.67 9.46 20.70
N TRP A 407 15.38 9.53 20.37
CA TRP A 407 14.27 9.79 21.27
C TRP A 407 13.30 8.60 21.35
N TRP A 408 13.83 7.40 21.12
CA TRP A 408 13.04 6.19 21.19
C TRP A 408 12.51 5.95 22.61
N ALA A 409 11.24 5.52 22.68
CA ALA A 409 10.68 5.05 23.94
C ALA A 409 11.45 3.83 24.43
N PRO A 410 11.69 3.69 25.75
CA PRO A 410 12.44 2.60 26.34
C PRO A 410 11.78 1.22 26.10
#